data_c89bf09bc1738867d47b8aa573e9618f
#
_entry.id   c89bf09bc1738867d47b8aa573e9618f
#
_cell.length_a   1.000
_cell.length_b   1.000
_cell.length_c   1.000
_cell.angle_alpha   90.00
_cell.angle_beta   90.00
_cell.angle_gamma   90.00
#
_symmetry.space_group_name_H-M   'P 1'
#
loop_
_entity.id
_entity.type
_entity.pdbx_description
1 polymer ?
#
loop_
_entity_poly.entity_id
_entity_poly.type
_entity_poly.pdbx_seq_one_letter_code
_entity_poly.pdbx_strand_id
1 'polypeptide(L)'
;MRLRLIGAAAGGGLPQWNCRCENCQAARKRLRSPMTQCSLAFCADGATWYLINATSDVGAQLARWPELHPAAEMRSTPIRGVFLTDGEIDHTLGLLQLREGARWTVYATPAVSRLIQENLPLLSALRRYADVPAVTLLPDAPRPLCLPGVEVRVVETSRRLPRYAGAEETAGAVVAVILRDAISGKRVVFAPGVCELTETLRERCAEADAILFDGTFWSDDDLRGLEIGADTAHAMGHLPVGGCGGSGRWLAELPARTKLYVHVNNTNPLLDPASRERAWIAGLGLEVGYDGWTMTM
;
A
#
# COMPACT_ATOMS: atom_id res chain seq x y z
N MET A 1 -2.37 -2.78 18.75
CA MET A 1 -2.71 -2.14 17.45
C MET A 1 -3.55 -3.08 16.60
N ARG A 2 -4.56 -2.56 15.88
CA ARG A 2 -5.37 -3.33 14.90
C ARG A 2 -5.04 -2.86 13.50
N LEU A 3 -4.96 -3.80 12.56
CA LEU A 3 -4.68 -3.56 11.15
C LEU A 3 -5.79 -4.20 10.31
N ARG A 4 -6.17 -3.54 9.21
CA ARG A 4 -7.06 -4.08 8.19
C ARG A 4 -6.56 -3.69 6.80
N LEU A 5 -6.24 -4.67 5.99
CA LEU A 5 -5.97 -4.45 4.57
C LEU A 5 -7.32 -4.22 3.87
N ILE A 6 -7.62 -2.97 3.54
CA ILE A 6 -8.91 -2.60 2.94
C ILE A 6 -8.93 -2.73 1.43
N GLY A 7 -7.74 -2.86 0.82
CA GLY A 7 -7.53 -3.20 -0.58
C GLY A 7 -6.14 -3.80 -0.78
N ALA A 8 -6.01 -4.81 -1.62
CA ALA A 8 -4.78 -5.58 -1.79
C ALA A 8 -4.25 -5.64 -3.23
N ALA A 9 -5.00 -5.17 -4.23
CA ALA A 9 -4.57 -5.14 -5.63
C ALA A 9 -3.74 -3.89 -5.96
N ALA A 10 -2.92 -3.97 -7.00
CA ALA A 10 -2.27 -2.82 -7.64
C ALA A 10 -3.28 -1.92 -8.38
N GLY A 11 -2.78 -0.87 -9.00
CA GLY A 11 -3.58 0.07 -9.78
C GLY A 11 -4.53 -0.62 -10.77
N GLY A 12 -5.79 -0.17 -10.78
CA GLY A 12 -6.88 -0.75 -11.57
C GLY A 12 -7.68 -1.84 -10.87
N GLY A 13 -7.20 -2.42 -9.77
CA GLY A 13 -7.92 -3.43 -8.99
C GLY A 13 -8.10 -4.77 -9.71
N LEU A 14 -8.88 -5.68 -9.12
CA LEU A 14 -9.27 -6.97 -9.68
C LEU A 14 -10.79 -7.12 -9.60
N PRO A 15 -11.55 -7.25 -10.71
CA PRO A 15 -11.07 -7.19 -12.10
C PRO A 15 -10.76 -5.76 -12.54
N GLN A 16 -9.66 -5.56 -13.25
CA GLN A 16 -9.40 -4.29 -13.90
C GLN A 16 -10.39 -4.05 -15.05
N TRP A 17 -10.91 -2.83 -15.16
CA TRP A 17 -12.07 -2.51 -16.04
C TRP A 17 -11.87 -2.86 -17.52
N ASN A 18 -10.66 -2.67 -18.06
CA ASN A 18 -10.31 -2.89 -19.45
C ASN A 18 -9.49 -4.18 -19.69
N CYS A 19 -9.32 -5.04 -18.67
CA CYS A 19 -8.50 -6.24 -18.77
C CYS A 19 -9.35 -7.50 -18.97
N ARG A 20 -8.87 -8.42 -19.80
CA ARG A 20 -9.48 -9.71 -20.11
C ARG A 20 -8.59 -10.91 -19.73
N CYS A 21 -7.57 -10.73 -18.89
CA CYS A 21 -6.75 -11.83 -18.41
C CYS A 21 -7.59 -12.86 -17.62
N GLU A 22 -7.05 -14.04 -17.40
CA GLU A 22 -7.74 -15.13 -16.69
C GLU A 22 -8.23 -14.71 -15.30
N ASN A 23 -7.41 -14.00 -14.54
CA ASN A 23 -7.77 -13.50 -13.21
C ASN A 23 -8.98 -12.55 -13.28
N CYS A 24 -8.97 -11.59 -14.21
CA CYS A 24 -10.07 -10.65 -14.37
C CYS A 24 -11.36 -11.34 -14.86
N GLN A 25 -11.25 -12.32 -15.74
CA GLN A 25 -12.41 -13.11 -16.18
C GLN A 25 -12.97 -13.94 -15.02
N ALA A 26 -12.11 -14.61 -14.25
CA ALA A 26 -12.51 -15.38 -13.08
C ALA A 26 -13.20 -14.50 -12.01
N ALA A 27 -12.67 -13.31 -11.76
CA ALA A 27 -13.27 -12.36 -10.82
C ALA A 27 -14.66 -11.88 -11.30
N ARG A 28 -14.84 -11.54 -12.58
CA ARG A 28 -16.16 -11.18 -13.15
C ARG A 28 -17.18 -12.31 -13.05
N LYS A 29 -16.74 -13.56 -13.17
CA LYS A 29 -17.57 -14.76 -13.01
C LYS A 29 -17.77 -15.18 -11.56
N ARG A 30 -17.25 -14.43 -10.59
CA ARG A 30 -17.26 -14.75 -9.14
C ARG A 30 -16.57 -16.07 -8.77
N LEU A 31 -15.69 -16.55 -9.61
CA LEU A 31 -14.83 -17.71 -9.36
C LEU A 31 -13.57 -17.31 -8.57
N ARG A 32 -13.30 -16.02 -8.47
CA ARG A 32 -12.23 -15.41 -7.69
C ARG A 32 -12.76 -14.15 -7.02
N SER A 33 -12.36 -13.92 -5.76
CA SER A 33 -12.77 -12.72 -5.04
C SER A 33 -12.22 -11.46 -5.72
N PRO A 34 -13.03 -10.44 -5.99
CA PRO A 34 -12.53 -9.16 -6.45
C PRO A 34 -11.69 -8.50 -5.36
N MET A 35 -10.73 -7.66 -5.78
CA MET A 35 -9.87 -6.90 -4.88
C MET A 35 -9.82 -5.45 -5.33
N THR A 36 -9.90 -4.54 -4.37
CA THR A 36 -9.73 -3.11 -4.57
C THR A 36 -8.25 -2.72 -4.46
N GLN A 37 -7.92 -1.51 -4.90
CA GLN A 37 -6.56 -1.00 -4.93
C GLN A 37 -5.95 -0.88 -3.52
N CYS A 38 -4.62 -0.97 -3.42
CA CYS A 38 -3.89 -1.23 -2.18
C CYS A 38 -3.98 -0.09 -1.16
N SER A 39 -4.60 -0.39 -0.02
CA SER A 39 -4.68 0.51 1.13
C SER A 39 -4.78 -0.29 2.43
N LEU A 40 -4.11 0.20 3.48
CA LEU A 40 -4.11 -0.38 4.81
C LEU A 40 -4.74 0.61 5.80
N ALA A 41 -5.71 0.17 6.60
CA ALA A 41 -6.19 0.92 7.74
C ALA A 41 -5.55 0.40 9.04
N PHE A 42 -5.16 1.32 9.95
CA PHE A 42 -4.63 0.96 11.25
C PHE A 42 -5.19 1.81 12.38
N CYS A 43 -5.27 1.22 13.58
CA CYS A 43 -5.81 1.83 14.78
C CYS A 43 -5.10 1.27 16.02
N ALA A 44 -4.69 2.12 16.96
CA ALA A 44 -4.06 1.69 18.21
C ALA A 44 -4.96 1.84 19.45
N ASP A 45 -5.81 2.85 19.48
CA ASP A 45 -6.64 3.23 20.64
C ASP A 45 -8.06 2.63 20.61
N GLY A 46 -8.38 1.86 19.57
CA GLY A 46 -9.71 1.25 19.40
C GLY A 46 -10.75 2.12 18.71
N ALA A 47 -10.50 3.42 18.53
CA ALA A 47 -11.46 4.39 18.00
C ALA A 47 -10.92 5.24 16.85
N THR A 48 -9.63 5.56 16.88
CA THR A 48 -8.97 6.46 15.93
C THR A 48 -8.27 5.67 14.84
N TRP A 49 -8.70 5.85 13.60
CA TRP A 49 -8.15 5.16 12.45
C TRP A 49 -7.33 6.07 11.56
N TYR A 50 -6.31 5.50 10.97
CA TYR A 50 -5.48 6.11 9.94
C TYR A 50 -5.44 5.19 8.73
N LEU A 51 -5.33 5.77 7.55
CA LEU A 51 -5.14 5.04 6.30
C LEU A 51 -3.69 5.15 5.84
N ILE A 52 -3.17 4.11 5.19
CA ILE A 52 -2.01 4.20 4.34
C ILE A 52 -2.51 4.04 2.92
N ASN A 53 -2.32 5.08 2.12
CA ASN A 53 -2.87 5.33 0.79
C ASN A 53 -4.40 5.56 0.78
N ALA A 54 -4.84 6.44 -0.10
CA ALA A 54 -6.23 6.72 -0.39
C ALA A 54 -6.48 6.48 -1.88
N THR A 55 -6.94 5.28 -2.19
CA THR A 55 -7.16 4.83 -3.55
C THR A 55 -8.45 5.39 -4.15
N SER A 56 -8.62 5.32 -5.46
CA SER A 56 -9.91 5.66 -6.10
C SER A 56 -11.09 4.82 -5.58
N ASP A 57 -10.82 3.71 -4.91
CA ASP A 57 -11.82 2.82 -4.30
C ASP A 57 -12.16 3.18 -2.85
N VAL A 58 -11.53 4.21 -2.26
CA VAL A 58 -11.58 4.49 -0.81
C VAL A 58 -13.00 4.61 -0.26
N GLY A 59 -13.93 5.19 -1.01
CA GLY A 59 -15.33 5.29 -0.60
C GLY A 59 -15.99 3.92 -0.41
N ALA A 60 -15.80 3.01 -1.36
CA ALA A 60 -16.29 1.63 -1.29
C ALA A 60 -15.55 0.82 -0.21
N GLN A 61 -14.24 1.04 -0.07
CA GLN A 61 -13.43 0.42 0.97
C GLN A 61 -13.91 0.80 2.37
N LEU A 62 -14.13 2.08 2.64
CA LEU A 62 -14.64 2.54 3.94
C LEU A 62 -16.05 2.04 4.22
N ALA A 63 -16.94 2.05 3.21
CA ALA A 63 -18.32 1.60 3.36
C ALA A 63 -18.43 0.09 3.68
N ARG A 64 -17.42 -0.70 3.33
CA ARG A 64 -17.42 -2.16 3.52
C ARG A 64 -17.18 -2.58 4.97
N TRP A 65 -16.49 -1.76 5.77
CA TRP A 65 -15.99 -2.17 7.09
C TRP A 65 -16.61 -1.35 8.21
N PRO A 66 -17.48 -1.95 9.06
CA PRO A 66 -18.24 -1.25 10.11
C PRO A 66 -17.39 -0.43 11.09
N GLU A 67 -16.17 -0.89 11.39
CA GLU A 67 -15.26 -0.17 12.28
C GLU A 67 -14.73 1.15 11.70
N LEU A 68 -14.88 1.38 10.40
CA LEU A 68 -14.52 2.61 9.70
C LEU A 68 -15.73 3.53 9.47
N HIS A 69 -16.93 3.11 9.92
CA HIS A 69 -18.14 3.92 9.80
C HIS A 69 -18.22 5.00 10.88
N PRO A 70 -19.00 6.07 10.64
CA PRO A 70 -19.36 7.05 11.67
C PRO A 70 -20.01 6.37 12.88
N ALA A 71 -19.57 6.70 14.09
CA ALA A 71 -20.04 6.03 15.30
C ALA A 71 -21.05 6.84 16.13
N ALA A 72 -21.00 8.18 16.12
CA ALA A 72 -21.76 8.99 17.08
C ALA A 72 -22.61 10.09 16.42
N GLU A 73 -22.09 10.84 15.47
CA GLU A 73 -22.76 11.98 14.86
C GLU A 73 -23.29 11.64 13.47
N MET A 74 -24.31 12.35 13.01
CA MET A 74 -24.90 12.17 11.67
C MET A 74 -23.85 12.28 10.56
N ARG A 75 -22.86 13.17 10.74
CA ARG A 75 -21.69 13.30 9.87
C ARG A 75 -20.43 13.35 10.71
N SER A 76 -19.73 12.24 10.79
CA SER A 76 -18.45 12.11 11.46
C SER A 76 -17.58 11.06 10.75
N THR A 77 -16.35 10.94 11.13
CA THR A 77 -15.45 9.89 10.64
C THR A 77 -14.44 9.49 11.71
N PRO A 78 -14.17 8.21 11.88
CA PRO A 78 -13.08 7.79 12.74
C PRO A 78 -11.69 8.03 12.10
N ILE A 79 -11.63 8.34 10.79
CA ILE A 79 -10.39 8.58 10.07
C ILE A 79 -9.79 9.93 10.46
N ARG A 80 -8.59 9.93 10.99
CA ARG A 80 -7.85 11.14 11.42
C ARG A 80 -6.69 11.50 10.52
N GLY A 81 -6.30 10.61 9.61
CA GLY A 81 -5.25 10.94 8.66
C GLY A 81 -5.00 9.86 7.63
N VAL A 82 -4.27 10.26 6.60
CA VAL A 82 -3.85 9.42 5.48
C VAL A 82 -2.34 9.57 5.33
N PHE A 83 -1.62 8.47 5.41
CA PHE A 83 -0.21 8.34 5.07
C PHE A 83 -0.08 7.99 3.61
N LEU A 84 0.76 8.69 2.87
CA LEU A 84 1.03 8.40 1.47
C LEU A 84 2.40 7.73 1.34
N THR A 85 2.45 6.56 0.73
CA THR A 85 3.71 5.86 0.42
C THR A 85 4.44 6.50 -0.76
N ASP A 86 3.69 7.10 -1.68
CA ASP A 86 4.16 7.68 -2.93
C ASP A 86 3.11 8.64 -3.51
N GLY A 87 3.35 9.14 -4.72
CA GLY A 87 2.44 10.04 -5.43
C GLY A 87 1.61 9.38 -6.52
N GLU A 88 1.62 8.05 -6.65
CA GLU A 88 0.87 7.37 -7.70
C GLU A 88 -0.64 7.64 -7.63
N ILE A 89 -1.29 7.64 -8.78
CA ILE A 89 -2.71 7.99 -8.91
C ILE A 89 -3.58 7.02 -8.12
N ASP A 90 -3.26 5.74 -8.16
CA ASP A 90 -3.96 4.69 -7.41
C ASP A 90 -3.76 4.76 -5.89
N HIS A 91 -2.79 5.53 -5.41
CA HIS A 91 -2.57 5.77 -3.99
C HIS A 91 -3.06 7.12 -3.48
N THR A 92 -3.35 8.08 -4.37
CA THR A 92 -3.62 9.48 -3.98
C THR A 92 -4.97 10.01 -4.43
N LEU A 93 -5.56 9.50 -5.52
CA LEU A 93 -6.77 10.08 -6.11
C LEU A 93 -7.99 10.03 -5.17
N GLY A 94 -8.05 9.05 -4.29
CA GLY A 94 -9.10 8.90 -3.29
C GLY A 94 -9.12 9.99 -2.23
N LEU A 95 -8.05 10.78 -2.08
CA LEU A 95 -8.05 11.93 -1.20
C LEU A 95 -9.23 12.87 -1.51
N LEU A 96 -9.59 13.05 -2.78
CA LEU A 96 -10.74 13.88 -3.19
C LEU A 96 -12.09 13.33 -2.73
N GLN A 97 -12.21 12.03 -2.54
CA GLN A 97 -13.45 11.41 -2.03
C GLN A 97 -13.62 11.67 -0.52
N LEU A 98 -12.54 11.97 0.20
CA LEU A 98 -12.57 12.29 1.63
C LEU A 98 -12.90 13.76 1.93
N ARG A 99 -13.25 14.57 0.92
CA ARG A 99 -13.59 16.00 1.06
C ARG A 99 -14.75 16.28 2.01
N GLU A 100 -15.63 15.30 2.24
CA GLU A 100 -16.75 15.42 3.18
C GLU A 100 -16.33 15.26 4.66
N GLY A 101 -15.09 14.85 4.92
CA GLY A 101 -14.51 14.80 6.25
C GLY A 101 -14.22 16.21 6.79
N ALA A 102 -14.62 16.50 8.03
CA ALA A 102 -14.45 17.84 8.60
C ALA A 102 -12.97 18.22 8.76
N ARG A 103 -12.20 17.36 9.38
CA ARG A 103 -10.76 17.56 9.62
C ARG A 103 -10.02 16.24 9.65
N TRP A 104 -8.96 16.12 8.85
CA TRP A 104 -8.03 14.98 8.86
C TRP A 104 -6.69 15.42 8.27
N THR A 105 -5.62 14.67 8.51
CA THR A 105 -4.25 15.07 8.19
C THR A 105 -3.67 14.22 7.06
N VAL A 106 -2.98 14.85 6.10
CA VAL A 106 -2.12 14.14 5.14
C VAL A 106 -0.71 14.06 5.69
N TYR A 107 -0.16 12.86 5.71
CA TYR A 107 1.22 12.57 6.07
C TYR A 107 1.97 12.14 4.81
N ALA A 108 2.96 12.89 4.38
CA ALA A 108 3.69 12.63 3.14
C ALA A 108 5.14 13.11 3.23
N THR A 109 6.02 12.54 2.43
CA THR A 109 7.38 13.06 2.26
C THR A 109 7.36 14.41 1.53
N PRO A 110 8.45 15.19 1.56
CA PRO A 110 8.54 16.42 0.78
C PRO A 110 8.31 16.19 -0.73
N ALA A 111 8.82 15.08 -1.28
CA ALA A 111 8.64 14.71 -2.68
C ALA A 111 7.15 14.47 -3.00
N VAL A 112 6.49 13.60 -2.23
CA VAL A 112 5.06 13.29 -2.41
C VAL A 112 4.18 14.52 -2.17
N SER A 113 4.49 15.33 -1.16
CA SER A 113 3.77 16.58 -0.89
C SER A 113 3.82 17.53 -2.08
N ARG A 114 4.97 17.65 -2.75
CA ARG A 114 5.11 18.47 -3.97
C ARG A 114 4.25 17.91 -5.09
N LEU A 115 4.28 16.60 -5.32
CA LEU A 115 3.49 15.96 -6.37
C LEU A 115 2.00 16.27 -6.25
N ILE A 116 1.43 16.10 -5.05
CA ILE A 116 -0.02 16.32 -4.80
C ILE A 116 -0.41 17.80 -4.61
N GLN A 117 0.54 18.72 -4.66
CA GLN A 117 0.30 20.17 -4.63
C GLN A 117 0.53 20.84 -5.97
N GLU A 118 1.55 20.43 -6.72
CA GLU A 118 2.01 21.10 -7.93
C GLU A 118 1.68 20.32 -9.21
N ASN A 119 2.04 19.03 -9.27
CA ASN A 119 1.84 18.21 -10.47
C ASN A 119 0.40 17.72 -10.60
N LEU A 120 -0.19 17.23 -9.51
CA LEU A 120 -1.58 16.82 -9.41
C LEU A 120 -2.22 17.53 -8.21
N PRO A 121 -2.79 18.75 -8.37
CA PRO A 121 -3.07 19.67 -7.27
C PRO A 121 -4.26 19.23 -6.38
N LEU A 122 -4.21 18.01 -5.84
CA LEU A 122 -5.25 17.41 -5.02
C LEU A 122 -5.45 18.17 -3.71
N LEU A 123 -4.36 18.54 -3.01
CA LEU A 123 -4.47 19.25 -1.73
C LEU A 123 -5.05 20.66 -1.91
N SER A 124 -4.74 21.35 -3.00
CA SER A 124 -5.30 22.67 -3.30
C SER A 124 -6.81 22.61 -3.52
N ALA A 125 -7.29 21.56 -4.20
CA ALA A 125 -8.73 21.32 -4.37
C ALA A 125 -9.38 20.94 -3.04
N LEU A 126 -8.82 19.99 -2.30
CA LEU A 126 -9.35 19.50 -1.02
C LEU A 126 -9.55 20.59 0.03
N ARG A 127 -8.57 21.49 0.19
CA ARG A 127 -8.60 22.59 1.16
C ARG A 127 -9.71 23.60 0.93
N ARG A 128 -10.43 23.50 -0.18
CA ARG A 128 -11.66 24.29 -0.43
C ARG A 128 -12.90 23.68 0.22
N TYR A 129 -12.84 22.41 0.63
CA TYR A 129 -13.97 21.65 1.17
C TYR A 129 -13.74 21.19 2.61
N ALA A 130 -12.51 20.88 3.00
CA ALA A 130 -12.16 20.32 4.29
C ALA A 130 -10.89 20.95 4.87
N ASP A 131 -10.76 20.90 6.20
CA ASP A 131 -9.51 21.27 6.89
C ASP A 131 -8.52 20.10 6.80
N VAL A 132 -7.59 20.21 5.85
CA VAL A 132 -6.59 19.16 5.57
C VAL A 132 -5.18 19.70 5.76
N PRO A 133 -4.68 19.70 7.02
CA PRO A 133 -3.28 19.99 7.29
C PRO A 133 -2.37 18.89 6.71
N ALA A 134 -1.14 19.26 6.39
CA ALA A 134 -0.11 18.35 5.94
C ALA A 134 1.03 18.27 6.95
N VAL A 135 1.49 17.06 7.22
CA VAL A 135 2.64 16.77 8.07
C VAL A 135 3.73 16.10 7.24
N THR A 136 4.93 16.64 7.32
CA THR A 136 6.07 16.13 6.57
C THR A 136 6.66 14.90 7.25
N LEU A 137 6.81 13.82 6.49
CA LEU A 137 7.52 12.61 6.85
C LEU A 137 8.93 12.66 6.24
N LEU A 138 9.94 12.49 7.06
CA LEU A 138 11.32 12.40 6.57
C LEU A 138 11.76 10.93 6.62
N PRO A 139 12.17 10.34 5.49
CA PRO A 139 12.76 9.01 5.49
C PRO A 139 13.95 8.94 6.45
N ASP A 140 14.05 7.84 7.15
CA ASP A 140 15.13 7.55 8.11
C ASP A 140 15.34 8.60 9.21
N ALA A 141 14.28 9.36 9.54
CA ALA A 141 14.34 10.34 10.59
C ALA A 141 14.81 9.71 11.92
N PRO A 142 15.67 10.39 12.71
CA PRO A 142 16.21 9.84 13.96
C PRO A 142 15.13 9.58 15.01
N ARG A 143 14.00 10.31 14.93
CA ARG A 143 12.85 10.12 15.81
C ARG A 143 11.61 9.73 15.01
N PRO A 144 10.76 8.79 15.52
CA PRO A 144 9.50 8.47 14.90
C PRO A 144 8.50 9.63 15.02
N LEU A 145 7.51 9.64 14.11
CA LEU A 145 6.28 10.38 14.34
C LEU A 145 5.45 9.60 15.37
N CYS A 146 5.08 10.25 16.48
CA CYS A 146 4.25 9.63 17.50
C CYS A 146 2.77 10.01 17.30
N LEU A 147 1.92 9.00 17.16
CA LEU A 147 0.48 9.09 17.21
C LEU A 147 -0.03 8.41 18.49
N PRO A 148 -1.30 8.61 18.89
CA PRO A 148 -1.85 7.88 20.04
C PRO A 148 -1.68 6.36 19.88
N GLY A 149 -0.78 5.77 20.70
CA GLY A 149 -0.51 4.35 20.74
C GLY A 149 0.32 3.76 19.59
N VAL A 150 0.77 4.55 18.61
CA VAL A 150 1.58 4.07 17.47
C VAL A 150 2.73 5.02 17.18
N GLU A 151 3.92 4.48 17.03
CA GLU A 151 5.06 5.18 16.42
C GLU A 151 5.13 4.85 14.91
N VAL A 152 5.32 5.88 14.11
CA VAL A 152 5.40 5.74 12.65
C VAL A 152 6.77 6.19 12.16
N ARG A 153 7.40 5.37 11.34
CA ARG A 153 8.62 5.71 10.58
C ARG A 153 8.38 5.45 9.10
N VAL A 154 9.13 6.10 8.25
CA VAL A 154 9.17 5.82 6.82
C VAL A 154 10.61 5.57 6.37
N VAL A 155 10.77 4.65 5.39
CA VAL A 155 12.05 4.26 4.80
C VAL A 155 11.92 4.36 3.29
N GLU A 156 12.90 4.98 2.63
CA GLU A 156 12.93 5.06 1.17
C GLU A 156 13.07 3.68 0.54
N THR A 157 12.22 3.38 -0.44
CA THR A 157 12.22 2.12 -1.21
C THR A 157 12.45 2.35 -2.69
N SER A 158 12.24 3.58 -3.17
CA SER A 158 12.56 4.01 -4.53
C SER A 158 12.61 5.53 -4.60
N ARG A 159 13.38 6.05 -5.56
CA ARG A 159 13.45 7.47 -5.91
C ARG A 159 12.65 7.82 -7.16
N ARG A 160 11.98 6.85 -7.71
CA ARG A 160 11.25 7.00 -8.96
C ARG A 160 9.97 7.81 -8.75
N LEU A 161 9.78 8.85 -9.57
CA LEU A 161 8.54 9.62 -9.60
C LEU A 161 7.47 8.90 -10.45
N PRO A 162 6.17 9.17 -10.18
CA PRO A 162 5.09 8.76 -11.07
C PRO A 162 5.28 9.30 -12.50
N ARG A 163 4.81 8.57 -13.50
CA ARG A 163 4.96 8.94 -14.92
C ARG A 163 4.51 10.36 -15.25
N TYR A 164 3.44 10.83 -14.60
CA TYR A 164 2.92 12.18 -14.84
C TYR A 164 3.86 13.30 -14.35
N ALA A 165 4.81 12.97 -13.48
CA ALA A 165 5.75 13.92 -12.91
C ALA A 165 7.14 13.94 -13.60
N GLY A 166 7.33 13.06 -14.58
CA GLY A 166 8.58 12.95 -15.34
C GLY A 166 9.46 11.79 -14.92
N ALA A 167 10.68 11.75 -15.45
CA ALA A 167 11.62 10.63 -15.27
C ALA A 167 12.74 10.92 -14.25
N GLU A 168 12.70 12.07 -13.57
CA GLU A 168 13.72 12.45 -12.59
C GLU A 168 13.61 11.61 -11.31
N GLU A 169 14.75 11.26 -10.73
CA GLU A 169 14.81 10.63 -9.44
C GLU A 169 14.76 11.65 -8.31
N THR A 170 13.93 11.42 -7.32
CA THR A 170 13.75 12.32 -6.18
C THR A 170 13.75 11.55 -4.86
N ALA A 171 14.59 11.97 -3.92
CA ALA A 171 14.65 11.34 -2.60
C ALA A 171 13.29 11.39 -1.90
N GLY A 172 12.88 10.25 -1.35
CA GLY A 172 11.60 10.10 -0.68
C GLY A 172 10.39 10.03 -1.62
N ALA A 173 10.57 9.75 -2.92
CA ALA A 173 9.47 9.61 -3.87
C ALA A 173 8.58 8.41 -3.55
N VAL A 174 9.17 7.29 -3.11
CA VAL A 174 8.45 6.10 -2.64
C VAL A 174 9.02 5.63 -1.31
N VAL A 175 8.14 5.34 -0.34
CA VAL A 175 8.54 4.90 0.99
C VAL A 175 7.72 3.72 1.49
N ALA A 176 8.36 2.86 2.27
CA ALA A 176 7.67 1.93 3.16
C ALA A 176 7.26 2.65 4.45
N VAL A 177 6.13 2.27 5.03
CA VAL A 177 5.65 2.75 6.33
C VAL A 177 5.87 1.65 7.37
N ILE A 178 6.57 1.99 8.44
CA ILE A 178 6.82 1.12 9.58
C ILE A 178 5.97 1.61 10.76
N LEU A 179 5.09 0.74 11.23
CA LEU A 179 4.24 0.98 12.40
C LEU A 179 4.81 0.19 13.58
N ARG A 180 4.97 0.85 14.73
CA ARG A 180 5.31 0.19 15.99
C ARG A 180 4.22 0.45 17.01
N ASP A 181 3.62 -0.62 17.50
CA ASP A 181 2.67 -0.54 18.61
C ASP A 181 3.38 -0.11 19.88
N ALA A 182 2.94 0.97 20.52
CA ALA A 182 3.61 1.53 21.67
C ALA A 182 3.49 0.67 22.95
N ILE A 183 2.48 -0.22 23.00
CA ILE A 183 2.22 -1.09 24.16
C ILE A 183 2.99 -2.39 24.01
N SER A 184 2.77 -3.13 22.93
CA SER A 184 3.39 -4.44 22.71
C SER A 184 4.83 -4.36 22.19
N GLY A 185 5.24 -3.22 21.64
CA GLY A 185 6.50 -3.02 20.93
C GLY A 185 6.59 -3.70 19.57
N LYS A 186 5.56 -4.43 19.14
CA LYS A 186 5.53 -5.14 17.86
C LYS A 186 5.54 -4.20 16.67
N ARG A 187 6.17 -4.66 15.59
CA ARG A 187 6.41 -3.85 14.39
C ARG A 187 5.77 -4.46 13.15
N VAL A 188 5.22 -3.59 12.30
CA VAL A 188 4.69 -3.94 10.97
C VAL A 188 5.40 -3.09 9.93
N VAL A 189 5.85 -3.72 8.85
CA VAL A 189 6.32 -3.05 7.65
C VAL A 189 5.23 -3.16 6.59
N PHE A 190 4.81 -2.02 6.03
CA PHE A 190 3.94 -1.93 4.87
C PHE A 190 4.70 -1.26 3.73
N ALA A 191 5.05 -2.03 2.71
CA ALA A 191 5.90 -1.63 1.59
C ALA A 191 5.26 -2.04 0.25
N PRO A 192 4.23 -1.31 -0.25
CA PRO A 192 3.48 -1.69 -1.46
C PRO A 192 4.23 -1.39 -2.77
N GLY A 193 5.27 -0.55 -2.73
CA GLY A 193 6.13 -0.20 -3.85
C GLY A 193 7.60 -0.33 -3.44
N VAL A 194 8.30 -1.32 -4.00
CA VAL A 194 9.72 -1.58 -3.70
C VAL A 194 10.46 -1.84 -5.00
N CYS A 195 11.38 -0.96 -5.37
CA CYS A 195 12.24 -1.14 -6.53
C CYS A 195 13.49 -1.95 -6.20
N GLU A 196 14.04 -1.72 -5.01
CA GLU A 196 15.26 -2.39 -4.54
C GLU A 196 15.25 -2.63 -3.03
N LEU A 197 15.98 -3.62 -2.58
CA LEU A 197 16.16 -3.96 -1.17
C LEU A 197 17.33 -3.15 -0.59
N THR A 198 17.07 -1.90 -0.21
CA THR A 198 18.07 -1.06 0.48
C THR A 198 18.46 -1.67 1.82
N GLU A 199 19.66 -1.36 2.34
CA GLU A 199 20.13 -1.87 3.63
C GLU A 199 19.16 -1.49 4.75
N THR A 200 18.72 -0.23 4.79
CA THR A 200 17.76 0.23 5.79
C THR A 200 16.44 -0.54 5.73
N LEU A 201 15.89 -0.82 4.53
CA LEU A 201 14.67 -1.61 4.39
C LEU A 201 14.89 -3.05 4.90
N ARG A 202 16.05 -3.66 4.59
CA ARG A 202 16.41 -4.99 5.08
C ARG A 202 16.45 -5.06 6.61
N GLU A 203 17.09 -4.09 7.25
CA GLU A 203 17.14 -3.97 8.72
C GLU A 203 15.73 -3.87 9.31
N ARG A 204 14.87 -3.00 8.76
CA ARG A 204 13.50 -2.81 9.27
C ARG A 204 12.64 -4.05 9.09
N CYS A 205 12.79 -4.76 7.97
CA CYS A 205 12.11 -6.03 7.76
C CYS A 205 12.61 -7.14 8.69
N ALA A 206 13.92 -7.17 9.00
CA ALA A 206 14.48 -8.15 9.95
C ALA A 206 13.96 -7.95 11.39
N GLU A 207 13.58 -6.71 11.76
CA GLU A 207 13.03 -6.37 13.07
C GLU A 207 11.49 -6.50 13.13
N ALA A 208 10.81 -6.82 12.03
CA ALA A 208 9.36 -6.80 11.95
C ALA A 208 8.72 -8.11 12.44
N ASP A 209 7.55 -7.99 13.09
CA ASP A 209 6.67 -9.12 13.43
C ASP A 209 5.76 -9.50 12.24
N ALA A 210 5.40 -8.51 11.42
CA ALA A 210 4.62 -8.69 10.21
C ALA A 210 5.14 -7.80 9.07
N ILE A 211 5.13 -8.34 7.85
CA ILE A 211 5.58 -7.66 6.64
C ILE A 211 4.50 -7.81 5.57
N LEU A 212 3.98 -6.68 5.11
CA LEU A 212 3.11 -6.56 3.94
C LEU A 212 3.94 -5.93 2.83
N PHE A 213 4.32 -6.73 1.85
CA PHE A 213 5.36 -6.41 0.88
C PHE A 213 4.84 -6.37 -0.54
N ASP A 214 5.50 -5.61 -1.40
CA ASP A 214 5.21 -5.46 -2.82
C ASP A 214 5.17 -6.80 -3.55
N GLY A 215 4.01 -7.14 -4.08
CA GLY A 215 3.73 -8.34 -4.87
C GLY A 215 3.25 -8.04 -6.28
N THR A 216 3.56 -6.85 -6.81
CA THR A 216 2.99 -6.36 -8.07
C THR A 216 3.22 -7.33 -9.22
N PHE A 217 4.44 -7.78 -9.42
CA PHE A 217 4.81 -8.66 -10.53
C PHE A 217 5.48 -9.94 -10.03
N TRP A 218 5.20 -11.04 -10.73
CA TRP A 218 5.89 -12.31 -10.51
C TRP A 218 7.30 -12.28 -11.10
N SER A 219 7.43 -11.85 -12.34
CA SER A 219 8.70 -11.73 -13.06
C SER A 219 8.91 -10.33 -13.63
N ASP A 220 10.12 -10.01 -14.05
CA ASP A 220 10.43 -8.71 -14.63
C ASP A 220 9.72 -8.47 -15.97
N ASP A 221 9.45 -9.53 -16.71
CA ASP A 221 8.84 -9.46 -18.04
C ASP A 221 7.34 -9.83 -18.09
N ASP A 222 6.62 -9.81 -16.97
CA ASP A 222 5.20 -10.23 -16.90
C ASP A 222 4.32 -9.54 -17.94
N LEU A 223 4.44 -8.21 -18.10
CA LEU A 223 3.61 -7.46 -19.06
C LEU A 223 4.04 -7.71 -20.52
N ARG A 224 5.33 -7.91 -20.74
CA ARG A 224 5.87 -8.23 -22.07
C ARG A 224 5.44 -9.62 -22.52
N GLY A 225 5.52 -10.59 -21.62
CA GLY A 225 5.10 -11.98 -21.90
C GLY A 225 3.61 -12.11 -22.21
N LEU A 226 2.80 -11.16 -21.74
CA LEU A 226 1.36 -11.08 -22.03
C LEU A 226 1.03 -10.13 -23.20
N GLU A 227 2.02 -9.49 -23.81
CA GLU A 227 1.85 -8.52 -24.91
C GLU A 227 0.93 -7.32 -24.55
N ILE A 228 0.89 -6.92 -23.28
CA ILE A 228 0.03 -5.82 -22.78
C ILE A 228 0.83 -4.59 -22.32
N GLY A 229 2.15 -4.65 -22.33
CA GLY A 229 3.02 -3.54 -21.99
C GLY A 229 4.47 -3.81 -22.40
N ALA A 230 5.24 -2.74 -22.62
CA ALA A 230 6.65 -2.81 -22.98
C ALA A 230 7.61 -2.67 -21.79
N ASP A 231 7.11 -2.18 -20.64
CA ASP A 231 7.92 -1.94 -19.47
C ASP A 231 8.17 -3.23 -18.66
N THR A 232 9.33 -3.30 -18.00
CA THR A 232 9.64 -4.34 -17.03
C THR A 232 9.10 -3.97 -15.65
N ALA A 233 9.04 -4.92 -14.72
CA ALA A 233 8.70 -4.66 -13.33
C ALA A 233 9.63 -3.61 -12.71
N HIS A 234 10.94 -3.76 -12.87
CA HIS A 234 11.92 -2.77 -12.41
C HIS A 234 11.74 -1.41 -13.08
N ALA A 235 11.45 -1.39 -14.39
CA ALA A 235 11.15 -0.14 -15.09
C ALA A 235 9.88 0.55 -14.57
N MET A 236 8.99 -0.18 -13.92
CA MET A 236 7.79 0.35 -13.26
C MET A 236 7.99 0.63 -11.76
N GLY A 237 9.19 0.39 -11.21
CA GLY A 237 9.51 0.65 -9.81
C GLY A 237 9.20 -0.50 -8.86
N HIS A 238 9.09 -1.73 -9.36
CA HIS A 238 8.75 -2.91 -8.58
C HIS A 238 9.81 -4.01 -8.69
N LEU A 239 10.16 -4.60 -7.55
CA LEU A 239 11.00 -5.78 -7.47
C LEU A 239 10.13 -7.04 -7.69
N PRO A 240 10.44 -7.90 -8.67
CA PRO A 240 9.70 -9.14 -8.87
C PRO A 240 9.68 -10.05 -7.64
N VAL A 241 8.62 -10.85 -7.52
CA VAL A 241 8.51 -11.88 -6.47
C VAL A 241 9.39 -13.07 -6.73
N GLY A 242 9.34 -13.58 -7.97
CA GLY A 242 10.06 -14.79 -8.40
C GLY A 242 11.44 -14.51 -9.00
N GLY A 243 12.09 -15.59 -9.41
CA GLY A 243 13.39 -15.54 -10.08
C GLY A 243 14.61 -15.38 -9.17
N CYS A 244 15.77 -15.31 -9.82
CA CYS A 244 17.04 -15.02 -9.14
C CYS A 244 17.09 -13.52 -8.81
N GLY A 245 17.17 -13.17 -7.53
CA GLY A 245 17.11 -11.77 -7.06
C GLY A 245 15.71 -11.27 -6.74
N GLY A 246 14.67 -12.07 -6.94
CA GLY A 246 13.30 -11.72 -6.53
C GLY A 246 13.13 -11.72 -5.01
N SER A 247 12.07 -11.05 -4.54
CA SER A 247 11.82 -10.83 -3.11
C SER A 247 11.42 -12.10 -2.34
N GLY A 248 10.91 -13.16 -3.01
CA GLY A 248 10.31 -14.32 -2.35
C GLY A 248 11.25 -15.08 -1.44
N ARG A 249 12.44 -15.45 -1.91
CA ARG A 249 13.43 -16.18 -1.10
C ARG A 249 13.95 -15.34 0.05
N TRP A 250 14.24 -14.06 -0.22
CA TRP A 250 14.68 -13.14 0.82
C TRP A 250 13.62 -12.96 1.92
N LEU A 251 12.35 -12.73 1.57
CA LEU A 251 11.27 -12.64 2.56
C LEU A 251 11.11 -13.92 3.38
N ALA A 252 11.29 -15.09 2.75
CA ALA A 252 11.17 -16.39 3.44
C ALA A 252 12.16 -16.52 4.59
N GLU A 253 13.37 -15.97 4.43
CA GLU A 253 14.47 -16.04 5.43
C GLU A 253 14.24 -15.11 6.63
N LEU A 254 13.36 -14.14 6.53
CA LEU A 254 13.09 -13.19 7.60
C LEU A 254 12.29 -13.82 8.76
N PRO A 255 12.54 -13.40 10.01
CA PRO A 255 11.94 -13.98 11.22
C PRO A 255 10.46 -13.64 11.41
N ALA A 256 9.94 -12.65 10.67
CA ALA A 256 8.54 -12.24 10.74
C ALA A 256 7.58 -13.42 10.60
N ARG A 257 6.61 -13.52 11.51
CA ARG A 257 5.61 -14.61 11.50
C ARG A 257 4.57 -14.45 10.40
N THR A 258 4.27 -13.21 10.04
CA THR A 258 3.29 -12.88 8.99
C THR A 258 4.01 -12.19 7.86
N LYS A 259 3.94 -12.78 6.68
CA LYS A 259 4.56 -12.25 5.46
C LYS A 259 3.56 -12.33 4.32
N LEU A 260 3.04 -11.18 3.89
CA LEU A 260 1.99 -11.07 2.87
C LEU A 260 2.51 -10.29 1.67
N TYR A 261 2.23 -10.76 0.48
CA TYR A 261 2.29 -9.95 -0.72
C TYR A 261 1.02 -9.11 -0.86
N VAL A 262 1.18 -7.81 -1.02
CA VAL A 262 0.12 -6.82 -1.28
C VAL A 262 0.42 -6.08 -2.58
N HIS A 263 -0.46 -5.19 -3.02
CA HIS A 263 -0.29 -4.45 -4.27
C HIS A 263 -0.10 -5.39 -5.48
N VAL A 264 -0.91 -6.47 -5.53
CA VAL A 264 -0.75 -7.52 -6.54
C VAL A 264 -1.43 -7.11 -7.84
N ASN A 265 -0.69 -7.10 -8.95
CA ASN A 265 -1.25 -6.76 -10.25
C ASN A 265 -2.29 -7.81 -10.71
N ASN A 266 -3.34 -7.37 -11.38
CA ASN A 266 -4.43 -8.23 -11.85
C ASN A 266 -4.00 -9.38 -12.76
N THR A 267 -2.86 -9.25 -13.43
CA THR A 267 -2.29 -10.32 -14.29
C THR A 267 -1.38 -11.28 -13.56
N ASN A 268 -0.97 -10.97 -12.32
CA ASN A 268 0.00 -11.77 -11.57
C ASN A 268 -0.55 -13.18 -11.29
N PRO A 269 0.21 -14.25 -11.60
CA PRO A 269 -0.21 -15.63 -11.35
C PRO A 269 -0.44 -15.95 -9.86
N LEU A 270 0.10 -15.15 -8.94
CA LEU A 270 -0.16 -15.29 -7.50
C LEU A 270 -1.65 -15.16 -7.12
N LEU A 271 -2.45 -14.52 -7.96
CA LEU A 271 -3.90 -14.40 -7.76
C LEU A 271 -4.66 -15.69 -8.07
N ASP A 272 -4.04 -16.63 -8.78
CA ASP A 272 -4.61 -17.95 -9.01
C ASP A 272 -4.20 -18.94 -7.91
N PRO A 273 -5.14 -19.42 -7.06
CA PRO A 273 -4.81 -20.39 -6.01
C PRO A 273 -4.23 -21.71 -6.54
N ALA A 274 -4.48 -22.06 -7.81
CA ALA A 274 -4.01 -23.28 -8.44
C ALA A 274 -2.67 -23.09 -9.19
N SER A 275 -2.12 -21.88 -9.25
CA SER A 275 -0.87 -21.62 -9.95
C SER A 275 0.35 -22.25 -9.25
N ARG A 276 1.38 -22.56 -10.01
CA ARG A 276 2.67 -23.03 -9.48
C ARG A 276 3.36 -21.96 -8.63
N GLU A 277 3.22 -20.73 -9.03
CA GLU A 277 3.75 -19.55 -8.37
C GLU A 277 3.13 -19.37 -6.98
N ARG A 278 1.80 -19.54 -6.88
CA ARG A 278 1.09 -19.52 -5.59
C ARG A 278 1.54 -20.68 -4.69
N ALA A 279 1.67 -21.88 -5.22
CA ALA A 279 2.16 -23.03 -4.48
C ALA A 279 3.61 -22.83 -4.01
N TRP A 280 4.44 -22.20 -4.84
CA TRP A 280 5.84 -21.93 -4.50
C TRP A 280 5.97 -20.96 -3.32
N ILE A 281 5.27 -19.82 -3.33
CA ILE A 281 5.31 -18.87 -2.17
C ILE A 281 4.75 -19.51 -0.91
N ALA A 282 3.67 -20.30 -1.02
CA ALA A 282 3.09 -21.02 0.11
C ALA A 282 4.09 -22.00 0.74
N GLY A 283 4.88 -22.71 -0.08
CA GLY A 283 5.97 -23.59 0.38
C GLY A 283 7.08 -22.84 1.11
N LEU A 284 7.21 -21.53 0.89
CA LEU A 284 8.13 -20.64 1.58
C LEU A 284 7.51 -19.96 2.82
N GLY A 285 6.26 -20.27 3.19
CA GLY A 285 5.56 -19.64 4.30
C GLY A 285 5.12 -18.20 4.01
N LEU A 286 4.94 -17.85 2.74
CA LEU A 286 4.47 -16.55 2.29
C LEU A 286 3.01 -16.64 1.82
N GLU A 287 2.25 -15.58 2.03
CA GLU A 287 0.85 -15.50 1.66
C GLU A 287 0.58 -14.35 0.67
N VAL A 288 -0.57 -14.37 0.03
CA VAL A 288 -1.10 -13.24 -0.74
C VAL A 288 -2.21 -12.58 0.05
N GLY A 289 -2.09 -11.27 0.23
CA GLY A 289 -3.10 -10.43 0.86
C GLY A 289 -4.41 -10.40 0.08
N TYR A 290 -5.49 -10.10 0.77
CA TYR A 290 -6.83 -9.93 0.21
C TYR A 290 -7.59 -8.85 0.97
N ASP A 291 -8.58 -8.25 0.31
CA ASP A 291 -9.44 -7.25 0.93
C ASP A 291 -10.14 -7.80 2.17
N GLY A 292 -9.89 -7.19 3.30
CA GLY A 292 -10.46 -7.59 4.58
C GLY A 292 -9.53 -8.39 5.47
N TRP A 293 -8.33 -8.75 5.04
CA TRP A 293 -7.34 -9.34 5.94
C TRP A 293 -7.11 -8.45 7.17
N THR A 294 -7.01 -9.08 8.34
CA THR A 294 -6.86 -8.36 9.62
C THR A 294 -5.76 -8.96 10.48
N MET A 295 -5.15 -8.09 11.29
CA MET A 295 -4.21 -8.49 12.33
C MET A 295 -4.41 -7.63 13.57
N THR A 296 -4.27 -8.26 14.76
CA THR A 296 -4.22 -7.57 16.06
C THR A 296 -2.89 -7.88 16.73
N MET A 297 -2.22 -6.87 17.24
CA MET A 297 -0.94 -6.95 17.93
C MET A 297 -1.05 -6.59 19.40
#